data_0df81983ceb4e642a19a3f89339e5484
#
_entry.id   0df81983ceb4e642a19a3f89339e5484
#
_cell.length_a   1.000
_cell.length_b   1.000
_cell.length_c   1.000
_cell.angle_alpha   90.00
_cell.angle_beta   90.00
_cell.angle_gamma   90.00
#
_symmetry.space_group_name_H-M   'P 1'
#
loop_
_entity.id
_entity.type
_entity.pdbx_description
1 polymer ?
#
loop_
_entity_poly.entity_id
_entity_poly.type
_entity_poly.pdbx_seq_one_letter_code
_entity_poly.pdbx_strand_id
1 'polypeptide(L)'
;MTVARRVVVHGRVQGVFFRETARRRARRAGVAGWVRNNDDGSVEAWFEGDADDVEVMLHFAETGPSGAYVERVDVEKVEPQDLRGFDVL
;
A
#
# COMPACT_ATOMS: atom_id res chain seq x y z
N MET A 1 15.44 -6.67 -8.96
CA MET A 1 15.96 -5.63 -8.03
C MET A 1 14.90 -5.30 -7.03
N THR A 2 15.25 -5.36 -5.76
CA THR A 2 14.31 -5.04 -4.67
C THR A 2 14.25 -3.53 -4.44
N VAL A 3 13.05 -3.00 -4.44
CA VAL A 3 12.79 -1.59 -4.13
C VAL A 3 11.78 -1.51 -3.00
N ALA A 4 11.69 -0.35 -2.38
CA ALA A 4 10.66 -0.11 -1.37
C ALA A 4 10.07 1.29 -1.55
N ARG A 5 8.77 1.40 -1.25
CA ARG A 5 8.03 2.66 -1.33
C ARG A 5 7.15 2.80 -0.10
N ARG A 6 7.17 3.97 0.50
CA ARG A 6 6.23 4.32 1.55
C ARG A 6 5.16 5.20 0.90
N VAL A 7 3.90 4.89 1.17
CA VAL A 7 2.77 5.48 0.46
C VAL A 7 1.77 6.00 1.49
N VAL A 8 1.26 7.20 1.27
CA VAL A 8 0.15 7.73 2.07
C VAL A 8 -0.99 8.08 1.13
N VAL A 9 -2.14 7.46 1.34
CA VAL A 9 -3.32 7.60 0.49
C VAL A 9 -4.34 8.47 1.21
N HIS A 10 -4.77 9.54 0.56
CA HIS A 10 -5.72 10.52 1.11
C HIS A 10 -7.06 10.43 0.39
N GLY A 11 -8.13 10.70 1.11
CA GLY A 11 -9.48 10.69 0.58
C GLY A 11 -10.40 9.87 1.46
N ARG A 12 -11.45 9.30 0.87
CA ARG A 12 -12.33 8.38 1.57
C ARG A 12 -11.76 6.98 1.42
N VAL A 13 -10.84 6.63 2.33
CA VAL A 13 -10.04 5.41 2.20
C VAL A 13 -10.10 4.52 3.44
N GLN A 14 -10.68 4.99 4.54
CA GLN A 14 -10.92 4.16 5.72
C GLN A 14 -12.37 3.68 5.73
N GLY A 15 -12.60 2.48 6.29
CA GLY A 15 -13.94 1.90 6.36
C GLY A 15 -14.44 1.32 5.05
N VAL A 16 -13.56 1.12 4.07
CA VAL A 16 -13.91 0.63 2.73
C VAL A 16 -13.07 -0.61 2.36
N PHE A 17 -12.58 -1.34 3.35
CA PHE A 17 -11.77 -2.56 3.19
C PHE A 17 -10.45 -2.30 2.46
N PHE A 18 -9.91 -1.09 2.55
CA PHE A 18 -8.66 -0.75 1.87
C PHE A 18 -7.51 -1.63 2.36
N ARG A 19 -7.36 -1.76 3.68
CA ARG A 19 -6.26 -2.53 4.28
C ARG A 19 -6.31 -4.00 3.90
N GLU A 20 -7.50 -4.61 3.98
CA GLU A 20 -7.66 -6.03 3.66
C GLU A 20 -7.41 -6.30 2.18
N THR A 21 -7.92 -5.42 1.31
CA THR A 21 -7.70 -5.56 -0.14
C THR A 21 -6.22 -5.39 -0.47
N ALA A 22 -5.55 -4.42 0.16
CA ALA A 22 -4.12 -4.20 -0.03
C ALA A 22 -3.33 -5.46 0.36
N ARG A 23 -3.66 -6.06 1.51
CA ARG A 23 -3.00 -7.28 1.97
C ARG A 23 -3.15 -8.42 0.96
N ARG A 24 -4.36 -8.65 0.49
CA ARG A 24 -4.60 -9.74 -0.47
C ARG A 24 -3.84 -9.51 -1.77
N ARG A 25 -3.86 -8.29 -2.27
CA ARG A 25 -3.16 -7.97 -3.52
C ARG A 25 -1.65 -8.04 -3.37
N ALA A 26 -1.12 -7.55 -2.25
CA ALA A 26 0.31 -7.60 -1.99
C ALA A 26 0.81 -9.04 -1.90
N ARG A 27 0.06 -9.89 -1.21
CA ARG A 27 0.43 -11.31 -1.10
C ARG A 27 0.39 -12.00 -2.46
N ARG A 28 -0.58 -11.68 -3.29
CA ARG A 28 -0.67 -12.25 -4.64
C ARG A 28 0.48 -11.78 -5.51
N ALA A 29 0.89 -10.53 -5.37
CA ALA A 29 1.98 -9.95 -6.15
C ALA A 29 3.36 -10.29 -5.60
N GLY A 30 3.44 -10.91 -4.43
CA GLY A 30 4.73 -11.21 -3.79
C GLY A 30 5.39 -9.97 -3.18
N VAL A 31 4.60 -8.97 -2.80
CA VAL A 31 5.08 -7.73 -2.20
C VAL A 31 5.02 -7.84 -0.68
N ALA A 32 6.12 -7.52 -0.03
CA ALA A 32 6.21 -7.47 1.43
C ALA A 32 5.89 -6.07 1.94
N GLY A 33 5.51 -5.97 3.20
CA GLY A 33 5.29 -4.69 3.85
C GLY A 33 4.14 -4.70 4.84
N TRP A 34 3.44 -3.57 4.90
CA TRP A 34 2.35 -3.40 5.86
C TRP A 34 1.42 -2.28 5.38
N VAL A 35 0.24 -2.23 5.98
CA VAL A 35 -0.74 -1.17 5.73
C VAL A 35 -1.46 -0.84 7.04
N ARG A 36 -1.72 0.44 7.27
CA ARG A 36 -2.41 0.89 8.49
C ARG A 36 -3.27 2.11 8.21
N ASN A 37 -4.27 2.32 9.06
CA ASN A 37 -5.02 3.57 9.11
C ASN A 37 -4.27 4.57 9.97
N ASN A 38 -4.17 5.80 9.51
CA ASN A 38 -3.64 6.91 10.31
C ASN A 38 -4.80 7.66 10.98
N ASP A 39 -4.48 8.39 12.04
CA ASP A 39 -5.48 9.15 12.80
C ASP A 39 -6.12 10.28 12.00
N ASP A 40 -5.43 10.77 10.98
CA ASP A 40 -5.93 11.87 10.14
C ASP A 40 -6.89 11.40 9.04
N GLY A 41 -7.21 10.11 8.99
CA GLY A 41 -8.11 9.54 7.98
C GLY A 41 -7.39 8.97 6.77
N SER A 42 -6.08 9.17 6.64
CA SER A 42 -5.32 8.58 5.55
C SER A 42 -5.00 7.11 5.82
N VAL A 43 -4.59 6.41 4.77
CA VAL A 43 -4.06 5.05 4.86
C VAL A 43 -2.60 5.10 4.46
N GLU A 44 -1.75 4.50 5.27
CA GLU A 44 -0.31 4.45 5.02
C GLU A 44 0.11 3.01 4.75
N ALA A 45 1.00 2.82 3.77
CA ALA A 45 1.49 1.50 3.42
C ALA A 45 2.97 1.53 3.10
N TRP A 46 3.60 0.37 3.29
CA TRP A 46 4.97 0.12 2.88
C TRP A 46 4.93 -1.05 1.90
N PHE A 47 5.43 -0.84 0.68
CA PHE A 47 5.49 -1.88 -0.34
C PHE A 47 6.94 -2.15 -0.71
N GLU A 48 7.34 -3.40 -0.62
CA GLU A 48 8.73 -3.80 -0.82
C GLU A 48 8.77 -5.11 -1.63
N GLY A 49 9.60 -5.14 -2.66
CA GLY A 49 9.76 -6.30 -3.52
C GLY A 49 10.36 -5.90 -4.86
N ASP A 50 10.18 -6.75 -5.86
CA ASP A 50 10.63 -6.42 -7.20
C ASP A 50 9.93 -5.16 -7.71
N ALA A 51 10.66 -4.35 -8.48
CA ALA A 51 10.16 -3.06 -8.93
C ALA A 51 8.82 -3.18 -9.65
N ASP A 52 8.66 -4.18 -10.53
CA ASP A 52 7.42 -4.37 -11.28
C ASP A 52 6.24 -4.72 -10.35
N ASP A 53 6.50 -5.54 -9.35
CA ASP A 53 5.46 -5.96 -8.39
C ASP A 53 5.05 -4.80 -7.48
N VAL A 54 6.02 -3.99 -7.05
CA VAL A 54 5.73 -2.79 -6.26
C VAL A 54 4.91 -1.80 -7.08
N GLU A 55 5.21 -1.67 -8.37
CA GLU A 55 4.45 -0.80 -9.27
C GLU A 55 2.98 -1.22 -9.34
N VAL A 56 2.69 -2.52 -9.35
CA VAL A 56 1.31 -3.03 -9.30
C VAL A 56 0.59 -2.50 -8.05
N MET A 57 1.27 -2.49 -6.90
CA MET A 57 0.68 -2.00 -5.67
C MET A 57 0.53 -0.48 -5.67
N LEU A 58 1.43 0.26 -6.32
CA LEU A 58 1.28 1.71 -6.45
C LEU A 58 0.07 2.05 -7.32
N HIS A 59 -0.16 1.31 -8.40
CA HIS A 59 -1.37 1.48 -9.21
C HIS A 59 -2.64 1.19 -8.42
N PHE A 60 -2.64 0.13 -7.62
CA PHE A 60 -3.76 -0.16 -6.74
C PHE A 60 -4.05 1.00 -5.80
N ALA A 61 -3.01 1.59 -5.21
CA ALA A 61 -3.18 2.68 -4.25
C ALA A 61 -3.84 3.92 -4.88
N GLU A 62 -3.64 4.14 -6.19
CA GLU A 62 -4.22 5.29 -6.88
C GLU A 62 -5.74 5.23 -6.99
N THR A 63 -6.31 4.03 -7.02
CA THR A 63 -7.75 3.84 -7.13
C THR A 63 -8.38 3.27 -5.87
N GLY A 64 -7.64 2.42 -5.17
CA GLY A 64 -8.14 1.69 -4.01
C GLY A 64 -9.17 0.64 -4.40
N PRO A 65 -9.80 0.01 -3.41
CA PRO A 65 -10.87 -0.95 -3.65
C PRO A 65 -12.14 -0.24 -4.07
N SER A 66 -13.11 -1.02 -4.53
CA SER A 66 -14.47 -0.55 -4.80
C SER A 66 -15.02 0.13 -3.54
N GLY A 67 -15.56 1.31 -3.66
CA GLY A 67 -16.07 2.09 -2.53
C GLY A 67 -15.09 3.11 -1.98
N ALA A 68 -13.80 3.02 -2.34
CA ALA A 68 -12.84 4.04 -1.96
C ALA A 68 -12.93 5.23 -2.92
N TYR A 69 -12.57 6.40 -2.40
CA TYR A 69 -12.39 7.59 -3.22
C TYR A 69 -11.03 8.19 -2.89
N VAL A 70 -10.07 8.00 -3.78
CA VAL A 70 -8.69 8.45 -3.58
C VAL A 70 -8.55 9.85 -4.17
N GLU A 71 -8.18 10.82 -3.33
CA GLU A 71 -7.95 12.19 -3.75
C GLU A 71 -6.49 12.41 -4.13
N ARG A 72 -5.57 11.79 -3.39
CA ARG A 72 -4.13 12.00 -3.57
C ARG A 72 -3.36 10.83 -3.01
N VAL A 73 -2.26 10.50 -3.66
CA VAL A 73 -1.31 9.51 -3.17
C VAL A 73 0.06 10.16 -3.10
N ASP A 74 0.66 10.15 -1.93
CA ASP A 74 2.03 10.60 -1.73
C ASP A 74 2.93 9.36 -1.70
N VAL A 75 3.97 9.35 -2.53
CA VAL A 75 4.88 8.20 -2.65
C VAL A 75 6.28 8.66 -2.32
N GLU A 76 6.92 7.94 -1.42
CA GLU A 76 8.30 8.20 -1.00
C GLU A 76 9.17 7.00 -1.32
N LYS A 77 10.30 7.23 -1.94
CA LYS A 77 11.29 6.16 -2.13
C LYS A 77 12.04 5.98 -0.82
N VAL A 78 12.10 4.74 -0.36
CA VAL A 78 12.75 4.39 0.91
C VAL A 78 13.66 3.19 0.68
N GLU A 79 14.57 2.96 1.63
CA GLU A 79 15.46 1.82 1.57
C GLU A 79 14.71 0.54 1.98
N PRO A 80 14.87 -0.56 1.25
CA PRO A 80 14.31 -1.84 1.66
C PRO A 80 14.79 -2.26 3.04
N GLN A 81 13.92 -2.89 3.81
CA GLN A 81 14.19 -3.33 5.17
C GLN A 81 14.18 -4.85 5.32
N ASP A 82 14.20 -5.58 4.21
CA ASP A 82 14.14 -7.05 4.19
C ASP A 82 12.89 -7.58 4.89
N LEU A 83 11.77 -6.90 4.68
CA LEU A 83 10.50 -7.33 5.25
C LEU A 83 10.03 -8.62 4.58
N ARG A 84 9.28 -9.41 5.34
CA ARG A 84 8.68 -10.66 4.84
C ARG A 84 7.20 -10.64 5.15
N GLY A 85 6.40 -11.12 4.18
CA GLY A 85 4.96 -11.11 4.31
C GLY A 85 4.36 -9.72 4.26
N PHE A 86 3.04 -9.66 4.38
CA PHE A 86 2.33 -8.38 4.35
C PHE A 86 1.31 -8.36 5.47
N ASP A 87 1.42 -7.36 6.34
CA ASP A 87 0.64 -7.26 7.58
C ASP A 87 -0.31 -6.08 7.56
N VAL A 88 -1.47 -6.28 8.16
CA VAL A 88 -2.40 -5.19 8.48
C VAL A 88 -2.15 -4.78 9.91
N LEU A 89 -1.80 -3.53 10.11
CA LEU A 89 -1.49 -3.00 11.43
C LEU A 89 -2.71 -2.25 12.03
#